data_054ab173ae6b8f717bfdc14280cd13a8
#
_entry.id   054ab173ae6b8f717bfdc14280cd13a8
#
_cell.length_a   1.000
_cell.length_b   1.000
_cell.length_c   1.000
_cell.angle_alpha   90.00
_cell.angle_beta   90.00
_cell.angle_gamma   90.00
#
_symmetry.space_group_name_H-M   'P 1'
#
loop_
_entity.id
_entity.type
_entity.pdbx_description
1 polymer ?
#
loop_
_entity_poly.entity_id
_entity_poly.type
_entity_poly.pdbx_seq_one_letter_code
_entity_poly.pdbx_strand_id
1 'polypeptide(L)'
;MSIREITFDQLHPVVRFAAAVTPGSRALVLAADCRLFRLLSGEGTLQLTNRVLPLRENRLIYLPVGVPYRFAVSASARVFSVNFDLTHERAERQNSMPPFLYTPEGQARLSVYRVADCPLFDAPAVLPVTSEMQSALCELEQEYLFQRRYAAQKMSGCMLSLLAALARGQGTGAPGEYVQPADSVIAFIQTHYAEPLTNQSIGAALGYHPNYINRLTVLHTGQSLHRYLMTVRVHRALDLIQSTRQPLSLIAQSCGFQSGAHFSRCFKAVMGASPSAFRTDSSGEA
;
A
#
# COMPACT_ATOMS: atom_id res chain seq x y z
N MET A 1 23.81 17.96 -11.44
CA MET A 1 22.52 17.38 -11.86
C MET A 1 22.09 18.01 -13.17
N SER A 2 21.82 17.19 -14.19
CA SER A 2 21.14 17.66 -15.41
C SER A 2 19.62 17.61 -15.17
N ILE A 3 18.91 18.69 -15.50
CA ILE A 3 17.47 18.76 -15.36
C ILE A 3 16.87 18.68 -16.76
N ARG A 4 15.89 17.80 -16.95
CA ARG A 4 15.08 17.70 -18.18
C ARG A 4 13.63 18.04 -17.83
N GLU A 5 13.03 18.90 -18.58
CA GLU A 5 11.61 19.24 -18.43
C GLU A 5 10.75 18.33 -19.30
N ILE A 6 9.68 17.81 -18.72
CA ILE A 6 8.64 17.01 -19.36
C ILE A 6 7.28 17.48 -18.86
N THR A 7 6.22 17.14 -19.57
CA THR A 7 4.84 17.35 -19.12
C THR A 7 4.20 16.06 -18.68
N PHE A 8 3.07 16.10 -17.97
CA PHE A 8 2.42 14.92 -17.42
C PHE A 8 1.99 13.92 -18.51
N ASP A 9 1.59 14.39 -19.69
CA ASP A 9 1.23 13.55 -20.84
C ASP A 9 2.42 12.79 -21.45
N GLN A 10 3.65 13.22 -21.15
CA GLN A 10 4.88 12.54 -21.57
C GLN A 10 5.36 11.49 -20.56
N LEU A 11 4.62 11.26 -19.48
CA LEU A 11 4.96 10.24 -18.51
C LEU A 11 4.73 8.83 -19.08
N HIS A 12 5.78 8.04 -19.08
CA HIS A 12 5.77 6.62 -19.40
C HIS A 12 6.52 5.84 -18.31
N PRO A 13 5.90 5.66 -17.13
CA PRO A 13 6.61 5.13 -15.97
C PRO A 13 7.07 3.69 -16.19
N VAL A 14 8.29 3.40 -15.75
CA VAL A 14 8.89 2.06 -15.76
C VAL A 14 9.09 1.62 -14.33
N VAL A 15 8.30 0.64 -13.88
CA VAL A 15 8.41 0.08 -12.53
C VAL A 15 9.53 -0.96 -12.51
N ARG A 16 10.50 -0.77 -11.61
CA ARG A 16 11.67 -1.64 -11.44
C ARG A 16 11.54 -2.56 -10.24
N PHE A 17 10.75 -2.14 -9.26
CA PHE A 17 10.53 -2.87 -8.02
C PHE A 17 9.18 -2.46 -7.42
N ALA A 18 8.41 -3.42 -6.93
CA ALA A 18 7.17 -3.16 -6.19
C ALA A 18 6.91 -4.31 -5.20
N ALA A 19 7.43 -4.19 -3.99
CA ALA A 19 7.23 -5.22 -2.96
C ALA A 19 7.46 -4.68 -1.55
N ALA A 20 7.02 -5.47 -0.57
CA ALA A 20 7.29 -5.23 0.84
C ALA A 20 8.74 -5.58 1.20
N VAL A 21 9.43 -4.66 1.87
CA VAL A 21 10.82 -4.83 2.32
C VAL A 21 10.94 -4.50 3.80
N THR A 22 11.97 -5.06 4.46
CA THR A 22 12.45 -4.60 5.75
C THR A 22 13.62 -3.66 5.49
N PRO A 23 13.49 -2.35 5.76
CA PRO A 23 14.58 -1.40 5.48
C PRO A 23 15.79 -1.68 6.37
N GLY A 24 16.94 -1.94 5.75
CA GLY A 24 18.17 -2.34 6.48
C GLY A 24 19.26 -1.27 6.61
N SER A 25 19.15 -0.15 5.91
CA SER A 25 20.24 0.83 5.87
C SER A 25 20.09 1.93 6.92
N ARG A 26 21.09 2.05 7.80
CA ARG A 26 21.27 3.20 8.71
C ARG A 26 22.05 4.35 8.06
N ALA A 27 22.66 4.13 6.90
CA ALA A 27 23.41 5.14 6.17
C ALA A 27 22.49 6.04 5.34
N LEU A 28 22.89 7.26 5.07
CA LEU A 28 22.23 8.16 4.12
C LEU A 28 22.54 7.65 2.71
N VAL A 29 21.50 7.42 1.94
CA VAL A 29 21.60 6.84 0.59
C VAL A 29 20.92 7.72 -0.45
N LEU A 30 21.30 7.52 -1.72
CA LEU A 30 20.67 8.12 -2.89
C LEU A 30 20.05 7.05 -3.77
N ALA A 31 18.92 7.38 -4.38
CA ALA A 31 18.36 6.60 -5.48
C ALA A 31 18.51 7.34 -6.80
N ALA A 32 18.79 6.60 -7.86
CA ALA A 32 18.83 7.10 -9.22
C ALA A 32 17.48 6.98 -9.95
N ASP A 33 16.46 6.51 -9.25
CA ASP A 33 15.06 6.40 -9.67
C ASP A 33 14.14 7.07 -8.63
N CYS A 34 12.88 7.28 -8.99
CA CYS A 34 11.86 7.78 -8.07
C CYS A 34 11.44 6.67 -7.09
N ARG A 35 11.03 7.05 -5.89
CA ARG A 35 10.63 6.12 -4.83
C ARG A 35 9.26 6.48 -4.27
N LEU A 36 8.44 5.45 -4.04
CA LEU A 36 7.27 5.54 -3.19
C LEU A 36 7.45 4.61 -2.01
N PHE A 37 7.13 5.09 -0.81
CA PHE A 37 7.21 4.32 0.42
C PHE A 37 5.91 4.40 1.20
N ARG A 38 5.45 3.25 1.70
CA ARG A 38 4.31 3.13 2.60
C ARG A 38 4.63 2.17 3.72
N LEU A 39 4.36 2.55 4.96
CA LEU A 39 4.46 1.62 6.09
C LEU A 39 3.34 0.58 5.99
N LEU A 40 3.68 -0.71 6.12
CA LEU A 40 2.72 -1.82 6.19
C LEU A 40 2.51 -2.29 7.63
N SER A 41 3.58 -2.27 8.44
CA SER A 41 3.54 -2.63 9.86
C SER A 41 4.76 -2.08 10.60
N GLY A 42 4.68 -2.02 11.93
CA GLY A 42 5.73 -1.47 12.77
C GLY A 42 5.67 0.06 12.84
N GLU A 43 6.79 0.67 13.18
CA GLU A 43 6.91 2.13 13.30
C GLU A 43 8.26 2.63 12.82
N GLY A 44 8.33 3.92 12.51
CA GLY A 44 9.57 4.55 12.12
C GLY A 44 9.41 5.86 11.37
N THR A 45 10.55 6.35 10.90
CA THR A 45 10.65 7.60 10.15
C THR A 45 11.54 7.42 8.93
N LEU A 46 11.28 8.23 7.90
CA LEU A 46 12.17 8.47 6.78
C LEU A 46 12.86 9.82 7.01
N GLN A 47 14.18 9.79 7.17
CA GLN A 47 14.99 10.98 7.43
C GLN A 47 15.57 11.48 6.12
N LEU A 48 15.30 12.72 5.79
CA LEU A 48 15.90 13.48 4.69
C LEU A 48 16.99 14.40 5.26
N THR A 49 17.75 15.04 4.41
CA THR A 49 18.85 15.95 4.83
C THR A 49 18.33 17.11 5.72
N ASN A 50 17.16 17.62 5.45
CA ASN A 50 16.61 18.83 6.10
C ASN A 50 15.30 18.60 6.87
N ARG A 51 14.73 17.40 6.86
CA ARG A 51 13.48 17.08 7.56
C ARG A 51 13.34 15.60 7.85
N VAL A 52 12.47 15.27 8.81
CA VAL A 52 12.09 13.91 9.18
C VAL A 52 10.62 13.71 8.84
N LEU A 53 10.32 12.63 8.12
CA LEU A 53 8.98 12.28 7.70
C LEU A 53 8.52 11.04 8.49
N PRO A 54 7.43 11.11 9.27
CA PRO A 54 6.90 9.93 9.94
C PRO A 54 6.33 8.94 8.91
N LEU A 55 6.71 7.67 9.03
CA LEU A 55 6.08 6.61 8.28
C LEU A 55 4.73 6.27 8.91
N ARG A 56 3.68 6.18 8.09
CA ARG A 56 2.32 5.87 8.51
C ARG A 56 1.68 4.93 7.49
N GLU A 57 0.82 4.01 7.95
CA GLU A 57 0.12 3.06 7.09
C GLU A 57 -0.85 3.73 6.10
N ASN A 58 -1.44 4.86 6.50
CA ASN A 58 -2.35 5.66 5.68
C ASN A 58 -1.67 6.81 4.91
N ARG A 59 -0.35 6.80 4.84
CA ARG A 59 0.43 7.82 4.12
C ARG A 59 1.38 7.16 3.12
N LEU A 60 1.48 7.79 1.96
CA LEU A 60 2.44 7.47 0.92
C LEU A 60 3.49 8.58 0.87
N ILE A 61 4.77 8.21 0.90
CA ILE A 61 5.88 9.16 0.77
C ILE A 61 6.46 9.00 -0.63
N TYR A 62 6.43 10.08 -1.40
CA TYR A 62 7.09 10.18 -2.69
C TYR A 62 8.44 10.87 -2.55
N LEU A 63 9.48 10.29 -3.16
CA LEU A 63 10.79 10.89 -3.32
C LEU A 63 11.18 10.95 -4.80
N PRO A 64 11.46 12.13 -5.36
CA PRO A 64 12.08 12.24 -6.67
C PRO A 64 13.53 11.74 -6.68
N VAL A 65 14.07 11.54 -7.87
CA VAL A 65 15.47 11.18 -8.08
C VAL A 65 16.40 12.13 -7.37
N GLY A 66 17.43 11.59 -6.73
CA GLY A 66 18.52 12.40 -6.17
C GLY A 66 18.23 13.04 -4.81
N VAL A 67 17.15 12.68 -4.15
CA VAL A 67 16.88 13.08 -2.76
C VAL A 67 17.58 12.11 -1.82
N PRO A 68 18.52 12.58 -0.96
CA PRO A 68 19.16 11.73 0.04
C PRO A 68 18.19 11.35 1.14
N TYR A 69 18.17 10.07 1.51
CA TYR A 69 17.30 9.56 2.58
C TYR A 69 17.93 8.41 3.36
N ARG A 70 17.44 8.20 4.57
CA ARG A 70 17.67 6.97 5.37
C ARG A 70 16.44 6.59 6.16
N PHE A 71 16.31 5.30 6.43
CA PHE A 71 15.27 4.79 7.31
C PHE A 71 15.77 4.76 8.77
N ALA A 72 14.89 5.16 9.68
CA ALA A 72 15.02 4.93 11.12
C ALA A 72 13.75 4.24 11.58
N VAL A 73 13.75 2.90 11.54
CA VAL A 73 12.58 2.04 11.72
C VAL A 73 12.84 0.98 12.77
N SER A 74 11.76 0.45 13.39
CA SER A 74 11.83 -0.72 14.26
C SER A 74 12.28 -1.96 13.48
N ALA A 75 12.86 -2.95 14.15
CA ALA A 75 13.34 -4.19 13.53
C ALA A 75 12.20 -4.99 12.85
N SER A 76 10.98 -4.83 13.35
CA SER A 76 9.77 -5.46 12.80
C SER A 76 9.08 -4.65 11.70
N ALA A 77 9.60 -3.45 11.37
CA ALA A 77 8.94 -2.60 10.38
C ALA A 77 8.99 -3.23 8.99
N ARG A 78 7.85 -3.24 8.32
CA ARG A 78 7.72 -3.59 6.91
C ARG A 78 7.26 -2.36 6.13
N VAL A 79 7.94 -2.07 5.05
CA VAL A 79 7.67 -0.94 4.18
C VAL A 79 7.42 -1.44 2.76
N PHE A 80 6.29 -1.09 2.18
CA PHE A 80 6.07 -1.27 0.77
C PHE A 80 6.87 -0.21 0.01
N SER A 81 7.72 -0.66 -0.92
CA SER A 81 8.55 0.20 -1.75
C SER A 81 8.21 0.01 -3.22
N VAL A 82 7.98 1.11 -3.93
CA VAL A 82 7.93 1.11 -5.40
C VAL A 82 9.09 1.96 -5.91
N ASN A 83 9.90 1.36 -6.78
CA ASN A 83 11.01 2.02 -7.45
C ASN A 83 10.68 2.14 -8.93
N PHE A 84 10.76 3.34 -9.47
CA PHE A 84 10.34 3.58 -10.85
C PHE A 84 11.02 4.78 -11.49
N ASP A 85 11.13 4.76 -12.81
CA ASP A 85 11.46 5.95 -13.61
C ASP A 85 10.19 6.58 -14.18
N LEU A 86 10.21 7.89 -14.39
CA LEU A 86 9.08 8.63 -14.99
C LEU A 86 8.97 8.40 -16.50
N THR A 87 10.06 7.97 -17.17
CA THR A 87 10.13 7.79 -18.62
C THR A 87 10.87 6.51 -19.00
N HIS A 88 10.70 6.06 -20.25
CA HIS A 88 11.38 4.90 -20.82
C HIS A 88 12.87 5.12 -21.17
N GLU A 89 13.40 6.31 -21.07
CA GLU A 89 14.77 6.61 -21.52
C GLU A 89 15.87 5.77 -20.85
N ARG A 90 15.55 5.16 -19.71
CA ARG A 90 16.44 4.24 -18.99
C ARG A 90 15.93 2.80 -18.94
N ALA A 91 14.96 2.45 -19.80
CA ALA A 91 14.32 1.13 -19.82
C ALA A 91 15.30 -0.03 -20.02
N GLU A 92 16.44 0.18 -20.66
CA GLU A 92 17.52 -0.82 -20.85
C GLU A 92 18.09 -1.33 -19.52
N ARG A 93 17.96 -0.57 -18.43
CA ARG A 93 18.33 -1.01 -17.08
C ARG A 93 17.17 -1.78 -16.45
N GLN A 94 16.99 -3.04 -16.84
CA GLN A 94 15.86 -3.89 -16.43
C GLN A 94 15.80 -4.21 -14.94
N ASN A 95 16.88 -4.02 -14.18
CA ASN A 95 16.94 -4.39 -12.77
C ASN A 95 16.75 -3.21 -11.84
N SER A 96 16.12 -3.47 -10.68
CA SER A 96 16.07 -2.50 -9.57
C SER A 96 17.47 -1.99 -9.30
N MET A 97 17.64 -0.66 -9.36
CA MET A 97 18.92 -0.04 -8.98
C MET A 97 18.92 0.11 -7.46
N PRO A 98 19.78 -0.61 -6.72
CA PRO A 98 19.91 -0.40 -5.30
C PRO A 98 20.32 1.04 -5.02
N PRO A 99 19.85 1.65 -3.94
CA PRO A 99 20.33 2.94 -3.52
C PRO A 99 21.82 2.83 -3.16
N PHE A 100 22.58 3.85 -3.47
CA PHE A 100 24.01 3.93 -3.17
C PHE A 100 24.28 4.97 -2.07
N LEU A 101 25.44 4.90 -1.45
CA LEU A 101 25.82 5.85 -0.40
C LEU A 101 25.80 7.28 -0.94
N TYR A 102 25.24 8.18 -0.15
CA TYR A 102 25.19 9.60 -0.51
C TYR A 102 26.60 10.21 -0.57
N THR A 103 26.90 10.82 -1.71
CA THR A 103 28.03 11.77 -1.87
C THR A 103 27.54 12.94 -2.73
N PRO A 104 28.05 14.16 -2.49
CA PRO A 104 27.70 15.32 -3.33
C PRO A 104 28.00 15.11 -4.82
N GLU A 105 29.13 14.46 -5.13
CA GLU A 105 29.54 14.11 -6.50
C GLU A 105 28.61 13.09 -7.13
N GLY A 106 28.19 12.07 -6.36
CA GLY A 106 27.20 11.08 -6.78
C GLY A 106 25.87 11.73 -7.13
N GLN A 107 25.39 12.65 -6.29
CA GLN A 107 24.17 13.43 -6.54
C GLN A 107 24.29 14.30 -7.79
N ALA A 108 25.44 14.98 -7.97
CA ALA A 108 25.68 15.86 -9.11
C ALA A 108 25.64 15.14 -10.47
N ARG A 109 25.90 13.82 -10.51
CA ARG A 109 25.87 12.99 -11.73
C ARG A 109 24.47 12.50 -12.12
N LEU A 110 23.47 12.70 -11.27
CA LEU A 110 22.10 12.25 -11.56
C LEU A 110 21.41 13.17 -12.56
N SER A 111 20.62 12.57 -13.44
CA SER A 111 19.66 13.27 -14.30
C SER A 111 18.29 13.24 -13.62
N VAL A 112 17.65 14.39 -13.53
CA VAL A 112 16.36 14.57 -12.87
C VAL A 112 15.36 15.06 -13.89
N TYR A 113 14.14 14.53 -13.84
CA TYR A 113 13.03 15.05 -14.59
C TYR A 113 12.23 16.03 -13.72
N ARG A 114 11.86 17.16 -14.31
CA ARG A 114 10.89 18.11 -13.76
C ARG A 114 9.61 17.99 -14.57
N VAL A 115 8.49 17.79 -13.87
CA VAL A 115 7.17 17.74 -14.53
C VAL A 115 6.57 19.15 -14.49
N ALA A 116 6.70 19.88 -15.60
CA ALA A 116 6.46 21.32 -15.67
C ALA A 116 5.03 21.72 -15.28
N ASP A 117 4.03 20.89 -15.61
CA ASP A 117 2.62 21.08 -15.31
C ASP A 117 2.16 20.39 -14.00
N CYS A 118 3.08 19.72 -13.26
CA CYS A 118 2.78 19.08 -11.99
C CYS A 118 3.95 19.18 -11.00
N PRO A 119 4.11 20.31 -10.29
CA PRO A 119 5.22 20.54 -9.36
C PRO A 119 5.30 19.55 -8.17
N LEU A 120 4.26 18.75 -7.95
CA LEU A 120 4.25 17.69 -6.94
C LEU A 120 5.46 16.75 -7.08
N PHE A 121 5.86 16.46 -8.32
CA PHE A 121 6.93 15.51 -8.62
C PHE A 121 8.34 16.10 -8.55
N ASP A 122 8.47 17.39 -8.26
CA ASP A 122 9.77 18.08 -8.14
C ASP A 122 10.39 17.95 -6.74
N ALA A 123 9.60 17.62 -5.72
CA ALA A 123 10.03 17.59 -4.34
C ALA A 123 9.45 16.39 -3.57
N PRO A 124 10.07 15.99 -2.44
CA PRO A 124 9.50 14.98 -1.55
C PRO A 124 8.12 15.38 -1.06
N ALA A 125 7.15 14.49 -1.21
CA ALA A 125 5.76 14.71 -0.80
C ALA A 125 5.26 13.58 0.12
N VAL A 126 4.36 13.95 1.04
CA VAL A 126 3.63 13.02 1.92
C VAL A 126 2.15 13.17 1.62
N LEU A 127 1.53 12.13 1.18
CA LEU A 127 0.17 12.13 0.64
C LEU A 127 -0.70 11.12 1.37
N PRO A 128 -1.98 11.38 1.58
CA PRO A 128 -2.91 10.38 2.08
C PRO A 128 -3.06 9.25 1.05
N VAL A 129 -3.20 8.02 1.51
CA VAL A 129 -3.50 6.88 0.64
C VAL A 129 -5.01 6.84 0.44
N THR A 130 -5.46 7.01 -0.79
CA THR A 130 -6.87 6.80 -1.18
C THR A 130 -7.11 5.35 -1.56
N SER A 131 -8.37 4.95 -1.69
CA SER A 131 -8.76 3.62 -2.16
C SER A 131 -8.27 3.31 -3.57
N GLU A 132 -8.32 4.30 -4.47
CA GLU A 132 -7.79 4.19 -5.83
C GLU A 132 -6.28 3.89 -5.80
N MET A 133 -5.52 4.63 -4.99
CA MET A 133 -4.09 4.39 -4.80
C MET A 133 -3.82 3.01 -4.18
N GLN A 134 -4.63 2.60 -3.20
CA GLN A 134 -4.52 1.28 -2.57
C GLN A 134 -4.67 0.15 -3.60
N SER A 135 -5.69 0.23 -4.46
CA SER A 135 -5.94 -0.75 -5.51
C SER A 135 -4.77 -0.81 -6.49
N ALA A 136 -4.27 0.34 -6.94
CA ALA A 136 -3.11 0.42 -7.84
C ALA A 136 -1.84 -0.15 -7.21
N LEU A 137 -1.57 0.11 -5.92
CA LEU A 137 -0.43 -0.44 -5.20
C LEU A 137 -0.52 -1.98 -5.09
N CYS A 138 -1.71 -2.52 -4.78
CA CYS A 138 -1.92 -3.97 -4.74
C CYS A 138 -1.73 -4.63 -6.12
N GLU A 139 -2.24 -4.02 -7.19
CA GLU A 139 -2.02 -4.52 -8.55
C GLU A 139 -0.54 -4.49 -8.93
N LEU A 140 0.18 -3.42 -8.61
CA LEU A 140 1.63 -3.30 -8.85
C LEU A 140 2.40 -4.42 -8.15
N GLU A 141 2.08 -4.70 -6.88
CA GLU A 141 2.72 -5.78 -6.13
C GLU A 141 2.47 -7.15 -6.78
N GLN A 142 1.21 -7.43 -7.13
CA GLN A 142 0.85 -8.70 -7.78
C GLN A 142 1.55 -8.88 -9.11
N GLU A 143 1.52 -7.88 -9.98
CA GLU A 143 2.18 -8.00 -11.29
C GLU A 143 3.71 -8.10 -11.15
N TYR A 144 4.30 -7.39 -10.18
CA TYR A 144 5.73 -7.49 -9.90
C TYR A 144 6.13 -8.89 -9.37
N LEU A 145 5.33 -9.48 -8.48
CA LEU A 145 5.63 -10.79 -7.89
C LEU A 145 5.38 -11.95 -8.86
N PHE A 146 4.30 -11.89 -9.63
CA PHE A 146 3.89 -12.99 -10.51
C PHE A 146 4.49 -12.93 -11.91
N GLN A 147 5.00 -11.78 -12.35
CA GLN A 147 5.66 -11.59 -13.66
C GLN A 147 4.85 -12.20 -14.83
N ARG A 148 3.55 -11.97 -14.85
CA ARG A 148 2.66 -12.48 -15.90
C ARG A 148 3.03 -11.90 -17.27
N ARG A 149 2.55 -12.53 -18.34
CA ARG A 149 2.71 -11.98 -19.69
C ARG A 149 2.21 -10.53 -19.73
N TYR A 150 3.05 -9.63 -20.26
CA TYR A 150 2.81 -8.17 -20.29
C TYR A 150 2.80 -7.48 -18.91
N ALA A 151 3.41 -8.07 -17.89
CA ALA A 151 3.50 -7.47 -16.54
C ALA A 151 4.10 -6.06 -16.57
N ALA A 152 5.15 -5.84 -17.38
CA ALA A 152 5.78 -4.52 -17.49
C ALA A 152 4.80 -3.44 -17.99
N GLN A 153 3.99 -3.74 -19.02
CA GLN A 153 2.98 -2.83 -19.54
C GLN A 153 1.86 -2.60 -18.54
N LYS A 154 1.41 -3.66 -17.86
CA LYS A 154 0.39 -3.55 -16.82
C LYS A 154 0.89 -2.71 -15.66
N MET A 155 2.10 -2.94 -15.17
CA MET A 155 2.72 -2.14 -14.09
C MET A 155 2.88 -0.67 -14.51
N SER A 156 3.27 -0.40 -15.75
CA SER A 156 3.37 0.97 -16.28
C SER A 156 2.00 1.68 -16.25
N GLY A 157 0.94 1.00 -16.69
CA GLY A 157 -0.43 1.54 -16.64
C GLY A 157 -0.92 1.78 -15.21
N CYS A 158 -0.71 0.84 -14.29
CA CYS A 158 -1.04 0.99 -12.87
C CYS A 158 -0.27 2.16 -12.24
N MET A 159 1.03 2.29 -12.58
CA MET A 159 1.86 3.37 -12.07
C MET A 159 1.40 4.74 -12.61
N LEU A 160 1.03 4.83 -13.89
CA LEU A 160 0.51 6.07 -14.46
C LEU A 160 -0.82 6.48 -13.80
N SER A 161 -1.72 5.52 -13.56
CA SER A 161 -2.95 5.77 -12.79
C SER A 161 -2.66 6.26 -11.38
N LEU A 162 -1.67 5.67 -10.70
CA LEU A 162 -1.25 6.10 -9.38
C LEU A 162 -0.68 7.52 -9.39
N LEU A 163 0.17 7.86 -10.35
CA LEU A 163 0.71 9.22 -10.51
C LEU A 163 -0.39 10.24 -10.78
N ALA A 164 -1.40 9.88 -11.60
CA ALA A 164 -2.56 10.74 -11.84
C ALA A 164 -3.40 10.96 -10.59
N ALA A 165 -3.62 9.92 -9.77
CA ALA A 165 -4.31 10.05 -8.50
C ALA A 165 -3.54 10.93 -7.50
N LEU A 166 -2.20 10.80 -7.46
CA LEU A 166 -1.33 11.67 -6.64
C LEU A 166 -1.42 13.14 -7.08
N ALA A 167 -1.38 13.40 -8.40
CA ALA A 167 -1.48 14.75 -8.94
C ALA A 167 -2.84 15.41 -8.64
N ARG A 168 -3.94 14.66 -8.76
CA ARG A 168 -5.31 15.14 -8.46
C ARG A 168 -5.50 15.47 -6.97
N GLY A 169 -4.86 14.72 -6.08
CA GLY A 169 -4.94 14.93 -4.64
C GLY A 169 -4.38 16.28 -4.17
N GLN A 170 -3.63 17.01 -5.00
CA GLN A 170 -3.12 18.36 -4.72
C GLN A 170 -4.11 19.50 -5.05
N GLY A 171 -5.17 19.23 -5.81
CA GLY A 171 -6.15 20.25 -6.24
C GLY A 171 -7.19 20.62 -5.18
N THR A 172 -7.25 19.95 -4.05
CA THR A 172 -8.17 20.26 -2.95
C THR A 172 -7.39 20.84 -1.77
N GLY A 173 -7.28 22.16 -1.76
CA GLY A 173 -6.61 22.94 -0.71
C GLY A 173 -7.12 22.67 0.68
N ALA A 174 -6.21 22.86 1.65
CA ALA A 174 -6.29 22.80 3.09
C ALA A 174 -6.39 21.40 3.72
N PRO A 175 -5.70 21.15 4.86
CA PRO A 175 -5.70 19.87 5.56
C PRO A 175 -6.99 19.70 6.37
N GLY A 176 -8.07 19.49 5.65
CA GLY A 176 -9.36 19.06 6.17
C GLY A 176 -9.69 17.79 5.39
N GLU A 177 -9.58 16.70 6.07
CA GLU A 177 -9.86 15.33 5.65
C GLU A 177 -11.13 15.21 4.78
N TYR A 178 -11.02 15.35 3.47
CA TYR A 178 -12.04 14.79 2.59
C TYR A 178 -11.80 13.29 2.48
N VAL A 179 -12.18 12.57 3.51
CA VAL A 179 -12.26 11.11 3.47
C VAL A 179 -13.40 10.78 2.52
N GLN A 180 -13.08 10.14 1.39
CA GLN A 180 -14.13 9.66 0.49
C GLN A 180 -15.13 8.83 1.29
N PRO A 181 -16.45 8.97 1.09
CA PRO A 181 -17.44 8.18 1.83
C PRO A 181 -17.17 6.68 1.79
N ALA A 182 -16.66 6.16 0.68
CA ALA A 182 -16.27 4.76 0.53
C ALA A 182 -15.11 4.37 1.46
N ASP A 183 -14.07 5.21 1.55
CA ASP A 183 -12.90 4.96 2.42
C ASP A 183 -13.31 4.96 3.89
N SER A 184 -14.21 5.86 4.30
CA SER A 184 -14.78 5.88 5.67
C SER A 184 -15.49 4.56 5.99
N VAL A 185 -16.28 4.03 5.05
CA VAL A 185 -17.01 2.77 5.23
C VAL A 185 -16.03 1.60 5.33
N ILE A 186 -15.04 1.53 4.46
CA ILE A 186 -14.04 0.47 4.45
C ILE A 186 -13.18 0.50 5.72
N ALA A 187 -12.67 1.68 6.10
CA ALA A 187 -11.90 1.86 7.33
C ALA A 187 -12.71 1.49 8.57
N PHE A 188 -13.99 1.86 8.61
CA PHE A 188 -14.90 1.49 9.71
C PHE A 188 -15.06 -0.04 9.81
N ILE A 189 -15.29 -0.73 8.68
CA ILE A 189 -15.39 -2.19 8.65
C ILE A 189 -14.08 -2.85 9.12
N GLN A 190 -12.94 -2.36 8.65
CA GLN A 190 -11.63 -2.90 9.01
C GLN A 190 -11.26 -2.69 10.49
N THR A 191 -11.80 -1.66 11.12
CA THR A 191 -11.57 -1.35 12.54
C THR A 191 -12.54 -2.12 13.44
N HIS A 192 -13.81 -2.24 13.02
CA HIS A 192 -14.90 -2.81 13.83
C HIS A 192 -15.36 -4.20 13.38
N TYR A 193 -14.54 -4.91 12.58
CA TYR A 193 -14.93 -6.20 11.96
C TYR A 193 -15.39 -7.26 12.96
N ALA A 194 -14.91 -7.23 14.19
CA ALA A 194 -15.29 -8.19 15.23
C ALA A 194 -16.73 -7.96 15.78
N GLU A 195 -17.27 -6.76 15.57
CA GLU A 195 -18.59 -6.37 16.03
C GLU A 195 -19.72 -6.86 15.08
N PRO A 196 -20.98 -6.91 15.55
CA PRO A 196 -22.12 -7.27 14.69
C PRO A 196 -22.47 -6.11 13.74
N LEU A 197 -21.71 -5.98 12.66
CA LEU A 197 -21.90 -4.91 11.67
C LEU A 197 -23.02 -5.24 10.68
N THR A 198 -23.87 -4.24 10.45
CA THR A 198 -24.93 -4.22 9.44
C THR A 198 -24.87 -2.93 8.62
N ASN A 199 -25.52 -2.87 7.46
CA ASN A 199 -25.66 -1.61 6.71
C ASN A 199 -26.27 -0.50 7.59
N GLN A 200 -27.19 -0.85 8.49
CA GLN A 200 -27.86 0.09 9.37
C GLN A 200 -26.92 0.62 10.46
N SER A 201 -26.17 -0.26 11.14
CA SER A 201 -25.24 0.15 12.20
C SER A 201 -24.10 1.02 11.64
N ILE A 202 -23.54 0.66 10.49
CA ILE A 202 -22.50 1.46 9.84
C ILE A 202 -23.06 2.79 9.35
N GLY A 203 -24.27 2.78 8.75
CA GLY A 203 -24.95 3.99 8.30
C GLY A 203 -25.20 4.96 9.45
N ALA A 204 -25.69 4.44 10.60
CA ALA A 204 -25.90 5.25 11.81
C ALA A 204 -24.58 5.84 12.36
N ALA A 205 -23.50 5.06 12.37
CA ALA A 205 -22.19 5.51 12.87
C ALA A 205 -21.54 6.58 11.98
N LEU A 206 -21.71 6.48 10.64
CA LEU A 206 -21.06 7.36 9.67
C LEU A 206 -21.98 8.46 9.10
N GLY A 207 -23.25 8.50 9.51
CA GLY A 207 -24.22 9.48 9.01
C GLY A 207 -24.71 9.21 7.58
N TYR A 208 -24.68 7.96 7.11
CA TYR A 208 -25.10 7.59 5.76
C TYR A 208 -26.36 6.71 5.76
N HIS A 209 -27.14 6.80 4.67
CA HIS A 209 -28.27 5.90 4.48
C HIS A 209 -27.80 4.44 4.26
N PRO A 210 -28.43 3.41 4.86
CA PRO A 210 -27.99 2.01 4.78
C PRO A 210 -27.81 1.46 3.36
N ASN A 211 -28.69 1.82 2.43
CA ASN A 211 -28.57 1.41 1.01
C ASN A 211 -27.33 2.02 0.34
N TYR A 212 -26.96 3.24 0.75
CA TYR A 212 -25.77 3.90 0.25
C TYR A 212 -24.48 3.19 0.70
N ILE A 213 -24.44 2.68 1.94
CA ILE A 213 -23.33 1.89 2.49
C ILE A 213 -23.02 0.67 1.61
N ASN A 214 -24.06 -0.13 1.30
CA ASN A 214 -23.84 -1.32 0.46
C ASN A 214 -23.37 -0.95 -0.96
N ARG A 215 -23.95 0.11 -1.55
CA ARG A 215 -23.55 0.61 -2.87
C ARG A 215 -22.07 1.07 -2.88
N LEU A 216 -21.65 1.80 -1.86
CA LEU A 216 -20.26 2.23 -1.70
C LEU A 216 -19.31 1.03 -1.58
N THR A 217 -19.68 0.04 -0.75
CA THR A 217 -18.86 -1.17 -0.59
C THR A 217 -18.73 -1.93 -1.91
N VAL A 218 -19.82 -2.11 -2.65
CA VAL A 218 -19.78 -2.79 -3.96
C VAL A 218 -18.94 -2.03 -4.97
N LEU A 219 -19.13 -0.71 -5.07
CA LEU A 219 -18.33 0.11 -6.00
C LEU A 219 -16.84 0.07 -5.69
N HIS A 220 -16.48 0.01 -4.41
CA HIS A 220 -15.11 0.06 -3.96
C HIS A 220 -14.40 -1.31 -3.99
N THR A 221 -15.11 -2.37 -3.58
CA THR A 221 -14.52 -3.69 -3.36
C THR A 221 -14.97 -4.76 -4.36
N GLY A 222 -15.96 -4.45 -5.19
CA GLY A 222 -16.64 -5.44 -6.05
C GLY A 222 -17.51 -6.43 -5.29
N GLN A 223 -17.67 -6.28 -3.97
CA GLN A 223 -18.37 -7.22 -3.09
C GLN A 223 -19.47 -6.53 -2.30
N SER A 224 -20.56 -7.27 -1.97
CA SER A 224 -21.54 -6.77 -0.99
C SER A 224 -20.86 -6.57 0.38
N LEU A 225 -21.42 -5.67 1.20
CA LEU A 225 -20.90 -5.39 2.55
C LEU A 225 -20.71 -6.68 3.36
N HIS A 226 -21.71 -7.55 3.36
CA HIS A 226 -21.63 -8.82 4.11
C HIS A 226 -20.46 -9.69 3.63
N ARG A 227 -20.30 -9.82 2.31
CA ARG A 227 -19.19 -10.62 1.74
C ARG A 227 -17.84 -10.01 2.06
N TYR A 228 -17.70 -8.71 1.93
CA TYR A 228 -16.47 -8.00 2.29
C TYR A 228 -16.13 -8.15 3.78
N LEU A 229 -17.11 -7.97 4.68
CA LEU A 229 -16.93 -8.19 6.12
C LEU A 229 -16.45 -9.62 6.43
N MET A 230 -17.04 -10.64 5.78
CA MET A 230 -16.60 -12.03 5.96
C MET A 230 -15.17 -12.23 5.46
N THR A 231 -14.79 -11.62 4.35
CA THR A 231 -13.42 -11.65 3.83
C THR A 231 -12.43 -11.03 4.82
N VAL A 232 -12.73 -9.87 5.38
CA VAL A 232 -11.90 -9.21 6.39
C VAL A 232 -11.72 -10.10 7.64
N ARG A 233 -12.83 -10.66 8.15
CA ARG A 233 -12.80 -11.57 9.31
C ARG A 233 -11.94 -12.80 9.07
N VAL A 234 -12.04 -13.40 7.87
CA VAL A 234 -11.25 -14.58 7.51
C VAL A 234 -9.77 -14.25 7.44
N HIS A 235 -9.38 -13.12 6.84
CA HIS A 235 -7.97 -12.73 6.79
C HIS A 235 -7.40 -12.46 8.20
N ARG A 236 -8.17 -11.78 9.08
CA ARG A 236 -7.75 -11.57 10.47
C ARG A 236 -7.64 -12.91 11.25
N ALA A 237 -8.55 -13.84 10.99
CA ALA A 237 -8.46 -15.18 11.57
C ALA A 237 -7.24 -15.93 11.06
N LEU A 238 -6.88 -15.81 9.77
CA LEU A 238 -5.66 -16.42 9.23
C LEU A 238 -4.40 -15.90 9.94
N ASP A 239 -4.31 -14.57 10.12
CA ASP A 239 -3.19 -13.95 10.84
C ASP A 239 -3.06 -14.55 12.26
N LEU A 240 -4.19 -14.71 12.99
CA LEU A 240 -4.20 -15.30 14.33
C LEU A 240 -3.88 -16.80 14.33
N ILE A 241 -4.34 -17.55 13.32
CA ILE A 241 -4.03 -18.99 13.19
C ILE A 241 -2.52 -19.21 13.00
N GLN A 242 -1.87 -18.34 12.21
CA GLN A 242 -0.45 -18.44 11.90
C GLN A 242 0.46 -17.87 12.99
N SER A 243 -0.01 -16.85 13.73
CA SER A 243 0.79 -16.14 14.73
C SER A 243 0.57 -16.62 16.16
N THR A 244 -0.49 -17.42 16.42
CA THR A 244 -0.84 -17.86 17.79
C THR A 244 -1.17 -19.35 17.86
N ARG A 245 -1.14 -19.91 19.10
CA ARG A 245 -1.61 -21.27 19.39
C ARG A 245 -3.04 -21.31 19.94
N GLN A 246 -3.80 -20.24 19.83
CA GLN A 246 -5.17 -20.18 20.36
C GLN A 246 -6.08 -21.23 19.71
N PRO A 247 -7.04 -21.81 20.43
CA PRO A 247 -8.07 -22.67 19.84
C PRO A 247 -8.82 -21.97 18.71
N LEU A 248 -9.13 -22.71 17.63
CA LEU A 248 -9.86 -22.15 16.48
C LEU A 248 -11.23 -21.58 16.86
N SER A 249 -11.86 -22.10 17.89
CA SER A 249 -13.11 -21.58 18.43
C SER A 249 -12.97 -20.18 19.03
N LEU A 250 -11.87 -19.92 19.75
CA LEU A 250 -11.57 -18.60 20.30
C LEU A 250 -11.19 -17.60 19.19
N ILE A 251 -10.41 -18.03 18.21
CA ILE A 251 -10.08 -17.20 17.04
C ILE A 251 -11.36 -16.83 16.28
N ALA A 252 -12.25 -17.79 16.03
CA ALA A 252 -13.53 -17.52 15.38
C ALA A 252 -14.34 -16.47 16.15
N GLN A 253 -14.44 -16.60 17.46
CA GLN A 253 -15.17 -15.67 18.33
C GLN A 253 -14.52 -14.27 18.32
N SER A 254 -13.20 -14.17 18.47
CA SER A 254 -12.48 -12.88 18.45
C SER A 254 -12.58 -12.16 17.10
N CYS A 255 -12.77 -12.92 16.02
CA CYS A 255 -13.01 -12.33 14.67
C CYS A 255 -14.50 -12.06 14.38
N GLY A 256 -15.39 -12.20 15.38
CA GLY A 256 -16.81 -11.85 15.25
C GLY A 256 -17.70 -12.90 14.57
N PHE A 257 -17.25 -14.17 14.50
CA PHE A 257 -18.11 -15.27 14.04
C PHE A 257 -18.96 -15.80 15.19
N GLN A 258 -20.26 -15.97 14.92
CA GLN A 258 -21.21 -16.45 15.93
C GLN A 258 -21.12 -17.97 16.17
N SER A 259 -20.56 -18.75 15.24
CA SER A 259 -20.36 -20.18 15.40
C SER A 259 -19.15 -20.69 14.62
N GLY A 260 -18.50 -21.72 15.14
CA GLY A 260 -17.38 -22.39 14.47
C GLY A 260 -17.74 -23.01 13.12
N ALA A 261 -18.97 -23.50 12.96
CA ALA A 261 -19.46 -24.03 11.68
C ALA A 261 -19.57 -22.94 10.62
N HIS A 262 -20.09 -21.76 10.98
CA HIS A 262 -20.12 -20.60 10.09
C HIS A 262 -18.71 -20.12 9.72
N PHE A 263 -17.84 -20.00 10.71
CA PHE A 263 -16.44 -19.67 10.52
C PHE A 263 -15.76 -20.61 9.50
N SER A 264 -15.84 -21.94 9.73
CA SER A 264 -15.19 -22.93 8.87
C SER A 264 -15.69 -22.86 7.42
N ARG A 265 -16.99 -22.65 7.20
CA ARG A 265 -17.57 -22.50 5.86
C ARG A 265 -17.07 -21.22 5.17
N CYS A 266 -17.11 -20.07 5.87
CA CYS A 266 -16.62 -18.80 5.32
C CYS A 266 -15.11 -18.86 5.04
N PHE A 267 -14.34 -19.43 5.95
CA PHE A 267 -12.91 -19.58 5.80
C PHE A 267 -12.55 -20.43 4.58
N LYS A 268 -13.19 -21.60 4.43
CA LYS A 268 -12.99 -22.47 3.26
C LYS A 268 -13.42 -21.79 1.95
N ALA A 269 -14.50 -21.00 1.97
CA ALA A 269 -14.98 -20.29 0.79
C ALA A 269 -14.00 -19.18 0.33
N VAL A 270 -13.30 -18.54 1.27
CA VAL A 270 -12.33 -17.45 0.97
C VAL A 270 -10.93 -18.01 0.68
N MET A 271 -10.48 -18.98 1.48
CA MET A 271 -9.10 -19.47 1.47
C MET A 271 -8.90 -20.77 0.67
N GLY A 272 -9.99 -21.42 0.23
CA GLY A 272 -9.95 -22.69 -0.50
C GLY A 272 -9.79 -23.94 0.38
N ALA A 273 -9.30 -23.82 1.62
CA ALA A 273 -9.08 -24.93 2.55
C ALA A 273 -9.61 -24.62 3.96
N SER A 274 -9.68 -25.65 4.84
CA SER A 274 -10.17 -25.48 6.21
C SER A 274 -9.21 -24.68 7.08
N PRO A 275 -9.68 -24.00 8.16
CA PRO A 275 -8.80 -23.27 9.08
C PRO A 275 -7.69 -24.15 9.69
N SER A 276 -7.97 -25.42 9.96
CA SER A 276 -6.98 -26.37 10.50
C SER A 276 -5.82 -26.65 9.55
N ALA A 277 -6.05 -26.55 8.22
CA ALA A 277 -4.99 -26.77 7.23
C ALA A 277 -3.94 -25.65 7.20
N PHE A 278 -4.26 -24.48 7.77
CA PHE A 278 -3.34 -23.33 7.84
C PHE A 278 -2.61 -23.22 9.18
N ARG A 279 -2.90 -24.15 10.11
CA ARG A 279 -2.16 -24.22 11.36
C ARG A 279 -0.86 -25.00 11.10
N THR A 280 0.28 -24.34 11.12
CA THR A 280 1.58 -24.99 11.08
C THR A 280 1.76 -25.82 12.35
N ASP A 281 1.68 -27.15 12.22
CA ASP A 281 2.14 -28.06 13.25
C ASP A 281 3.66 -27.92 13.34
N SER A 282 4.13 -27.14 14.31
CA SER A 282 5.52 -27.20 14.77
C SER A 282 5.70 -28.41 15.70
N SER A 283 5.33 -29.59 15.21
CA SER A 283 5.64 -30.88 15.82
C SER A 283 6.60 -31.63 14.90
N GLY A 284 7.85 -31.21 14.94
CA GLY A 284 8.91 -31.86 14.19
C GLY A 284 10.25 -31.23 14.53
N GLU A 285 10.71 -31.43 15.79
CA GLU A 285 12.09 -31.69 16.20
C GLU A 285 12.12 -31.82 17.69
N ALA A 286 12.14 -33.10 18.15
CA ALA A 286 12.67 -33.51 19.42
C ALA A 286 13.83 -34.47 19.13
#